data_80667ff29bc27c14b4c82cc57e8a946e
#
_entry.id   80667ff29bc27c14b4c82cc57e8a946e
#
_cell.length_a   1.000
_cell.length_b   1.000
_cell.length_c   1.000
_cell.angle_alpha   90.00
_cell.angle_beta   90.00
_cell.angle_gamma   90.00
#
_symmetry.space_group_name_H-M   'P 1'
#
loop_
_entity.id
_entity.type
_entity.pdbx_description
1 polymer ?
#
loop_
_entity_poly.entity_id
_entity_poly.type
_entity_poly.pdbx_seq_one_letter_code
_entity_poly.pdbx_strand_id
1 'polypeptide(L)'
;LPELEKEQEGALDVDEDQNNQLLKEEVDAGDIAEIVAHWTGIPVQKLIEGEGEKLLRLPEHLHQRVVGQDEAINLVSDAVIRARSGINDPNRPLGSFIFLGPTGVGKTELARALAEYLFNDEQNMIRIDMSEYMEKHSVSRLIGAPPGYVGFDEGGQLTEAVRRRPYSVLLFDEIEKAHYDVFNVLLQILDDGRLTDSHGRTVDFKNTLVIMTSNIGSQNLINQISAGISASSVQEEQKKM
;
A
#
# COMPACT_ATOMS: atom_id res chain seq x y z
N LEU A 1 5.95 53.81 -26.06
CA LEU A 1 6.12 52.77 -24.98
C LEU A 1 4.86 52.62 -24.11
N PRO A 2 4.16 53.69 -23.63
CA PRO A 2 2.98 53.52 -22.79
C PRO A 2 1.72 53.06 -23.53
N GLU A 3 1.69 53.10 -24.87
CA GLU A 3 0.54 52.61 -25.65
C GLU A 3 0.58 51.08 -25.89
N LEU A 4 1.76 50.51 -25.93
CA LEU A 4 1.93 49.05 -26.06
C LEU A 4 1.63 48.28 -24.74
N GLU A 5 1.86 48.92 -23.59
CA GLU A 5 1.51 48.34 -22.27
C GLU A 5 -0.04 48.34 -22.06
N LYS A 6 -0.76 49.32 -22.59
CA LYS A 6 -2.23 49.36 -22.54
C LYS A 6 -2.92 48.33 -23.45
N GLU A 7 -2.28 47.99 -24.59
CA GLU A 7 -2.80 46.93 -25.46
C GLU A 7 -2.54 45.54 -24.87
N GLN A 8 -1.50 45.33 -24.06
CA GLN A 8 -1.28 44.08 -23.33
C GLN A 8 -2.22 43.90 -22.15
N GLU A 9 -2.53 44.96 -21.40
CA GLU A 9 -3.51 44.86 -20.30
C GLU A 9 -4.96 44.64 -20.78
N GLY A 10 -5.30 45.12 -21.98
CA GLY A 10 -6.63 44.94 -22.59
C GLY A 10 -6.87 43.55 -23.22
N ALA A 11 -5.81 42.77 -23.41
CA ALA A 11 -5.90 41.42 -23.97
C ALA A 11 -6.06 40.33 -22.90
N LEU A 12 -5.97 40.69 -21.60
CA LEU A 12 -6.07 39.76 -20.46
C LEU A 12 -7.49 39.56 -19.92
N ASP A 13 -8.48 40.29 -20.44
CA ASP A 13 -9.85 40.27 -19.91
C ASP A 13 -10.93 39.67 -20.86
N VAL A 14 -10.53 38.86 -21.84
CA VAL A 14 -11.50 38.19 -22.72
C VAL A 14 -11.20 36.70 -22.79
N ASP A 15 -12.14 35.91 -22.27
CA ASP A 15 -12.35 34.47 -22.45
C ASP A 15 -11.74 33.52 -21.39
N GLU A 16 -12.43 33.43 -20.27
CA GLU A 16 -12.46 32.25 -19.40
C GLU A 16 -13.32 31.10 -19.98
N ASP A 17 -13.40 30.91 -21.26
CA ASP A 17 -14.04 29.70 -21.83
C ASP A 17 -13.46 29.36 -23.20
N GLN A 18 -12.91 28.15 -23.28
CA GLN A 18 -12.55 27.34 -24.43
C GLN A 18 -11.05 27.03 -24.60
N ASN A 19 -10.61 25.97 -23.89
CA ASN A 19 -9.92 24.81 -24.47
C ASN A 19 -9.15 25.04 -25.79
N ASN A 20 -7.95 25.65 -25.71
CA ASN A 20 -6.82 25.42 -26.64
C ASN A 20 -5.61 26.31 -26.31
N GLN A 21 -5.04 26.22 -25.11
CA GLN A 21 -3.69 26.73 -24.90
C GLN A 21 -2.68 25.69 -25.41
N LEU A 22 -2.32 25.78 -26.66
CA LEU A 22 -1.31 24.94 -27.30
C LEU A 22 0.11 25.17 -26.78
N LEU A 23 0.34 26.27 -26.04
CA LEU A 23 1.62 26.58 -25.39
C LEU A 23 1.33 27.41 -24.12
N LYS A 24 1.70 26.91 -22.98
CA LYS A 24 1.80 27.69 -21.74
C LYS A 24 3.11 28.51 -21.79
N GLU A 25 3.05 29.80 -21.46
CA GLU A 25 4.23 30.67 -21.42
C GLU A 25 5.11 30.44 -20.19
N GLU A 26 4.53 29.89 -19.10
CA GLU A 26 5.21 29.56 -17.86
C GLU A 26 5.04 28.09 -17.50
N VAL A 27 6.14 27.46 -17.06
CA VAL A 27 6.14 26.08 -16.54
C VAL A 27 5.90 26.14 -15.05
N ASP A 28 4.78 25.62 -14.60
CA ASP A 28 4.47 25.53 -13.19
C ASP A 28 4.89 24.18 -12.56
N ALA A 29 4.78 24.08 -11.23
CA ALA A 29 5.11 22.87 -10.50
C ALA A 29 4.20 21.69 -10.91
N GLY A 30 2.97 21.95 -11.38
CA GLY A 30 2.04 20.95 -11.88
C GLY A 30 2.52 20.33 -13.19
N ASP A 31 3.02 21.14 -14.13
CA ASP A 31 3.54 20.65 -15.42
C ASP A 31 4.76 19.73 -15.21
N ILE A 32 5.65 20.09 -14.29
CA ILE A 32 6.80 19.26 -13.90
C ILE A 32 6.32 17.96 -13.26
N ALA A 33 5.35 18.04 -12.36
CA ALA A 33 4.79 16.89 -11.69
C ALA A 33 4.12 15.91 -12.69
N GLU A 34 3.42 16.42 -13.71
CA GLU A 34 2.80 15.62 -14.76
C GLU A 34 3.84 14.83 -15.58
N ILE A 35 4.91 15.50 -16.00
CA ILE A 35 6.00 14.86 -16.75
C ILE A 35 6.68 13.79 -15.88
N VAL A 36 6.97 14.10 -14.61
CA VAL A 36 7.58 13.14 -13.68
C VAL A 36 6.65 11.95 -13.44
N ALA A 37 5.35 12.19 -13.26
CA ALA A 37 4.35 11.13 -13.11
C ALA A 37 4.30 10.22 -14.34
N HIS A 38 4.35 10.79 -15.53
CA HIS A 38 4.36 10.03 -16.78
C HIS A 38 5.63 9.16 -16.93
N TRP A 39 6.80 9.67 -16.55
CA TRP A 39 8.06 8.93 -16.68
C TRP A 39 8.24 7.85 -15.61
N THR A 40 7.80 8.13 -14.39
CA THR A 40 8.04 7.26 -13.23
C THR A 40 6.86 6.34 -12.92
N GLY A 41 5.67 6.64 -13.47
CA GLY A 41 4.41 5.98 -13.09
C GLY A 41 3.94 6.37 -11.69
N ILE A 42 4.55 7.40 -11.07
CA ILE A 42 4.18 7.88 -9.74
C ILE A 42 3.18 9.03 -9.91
N PRO A 43 1.99 8.98 -9.29
CA PRO A 43 0.95 10.02 -9.44
C PRO A 43 1.30 11.29 -8.65
N VAL A 44 2.30 12.04 -9.11
CA VAL A 44 2.84 13.23 -8.42
C VAL A 44 1.84 14.39 -8.40
N GLN A 45 0.94 14.49 -9.37
CA GLN A 45 -0.09 15.55 -9.43
C GLN A 45 -1.00 15.59 -8.22
N LYS A 46 -1.37 14.41 -7.68
CA LYS A 46 -2.21 14.35 -6.47
C LYS A 46 -1.45 14.60 -5.17
N LEU A 47 -0.11 14.67 -5.21
CA LEU A 47 0.73 15.02 -4.07
C LEU A 47 0.77 16.54 -3.84
N ILE A 48 0.45 17.36 -4.84
CA ILE A 48 0.48 18.82 -4.75
C ILE A 48 -0.81 19.37 -4.12
N GLU A 49 -1.95 18.70 -4.33
CA GLU A 49 -3.22 19.11 -3.73
C GLU A 49 -3.41 18.47 -2.33
N GLY A 50 -2.96 19.15 -1.29
CA GLY A 50 -3.41 18.88 0.08
C GLY A 50 -3.17 17.45 0.61
N GLU A 51 -1.97 16.88 0.41
CA GLU A 51 -1.64 15.53 0.93
C GLU A 51 -2.06 15.34 2.39
N GLY A 52 -1.90 16.38 3.21
CA GLY A 52 -2.31 16.36 4.61
C GLY A 52 -3.82 16.18 4.79
N GLU A 53 -4.65 16.90 4.03
CA GLU A 53 -6.11 16.76 4.12
C GLU A 53 -6.59 15.40 3.60
N LYS A 54 -5.98 14.91 2.52
CA LYS A 54 -6.24 13.58 1.99
C LYS A 54 -5.95 12.50 3.04
N LEU A 55 -4.81 12.59 3.72
CA LEU A 55 -4.44 11.62 4.76
C LEU A 55 -5.39 11.65 5.96
N LEU A 56 -5.89 12.81 6.36
CA LEU A 56 -6.86 12.93 7.45
C LEU A 56 -8.22 12.27 7.11
N ARG A 57 -8.58 12.18 5.83
CA ARG A 57 -9.81 11.51 5.36
C ARG A 57 -9.62 10.03 5.07
N LEU A 58 -8.42 9.48 5.26
CA LEU A 58 -8.13 8.07 5.01
C LEU A 58 -9.07 7.11 5.74
N PRO A 59 -9.37 7.27 7.05
CA PRO A 59 -10.30 6.38 7.75
C PRO A 59 -11.71 6.37 7.11
N GLU A 60 -12.24 7.54 6.78
CA GLU A 60 -13.57 7.68 6.17
C GLU A 60 -13.65 6.96 4.83
N HIS A 61 -12.60 7.09 4.01
CA HIS A 61 -12.53 6.44 2.71
C HIS A 61 -12.44 4.91 2.85
N LEU A 62 -11.64 4.42 3.78
CA LEU A 62 -11.52 2.97 4.04
C LEU A 62 -12.84 2.38 4.52
N HIS A 63 -13.61 3.09 5.36
CA HIS A 63 -14.94 2.66 5.81
C HIS A 63 -15.99 2.55 4.69
N GLN A 64 -15.81 3.23 3.57
CA GLN A 64 -16.70 3.07 2.40
C GLN A 64 -16.57 1.70 1.74
N ARG A 65 -15.40 1.06 1.85
CA ARG A 65 -15.10 -0.24 1.23
C ARG A 65 -15.07 -1.38 2.23
N VAL A 66 -14.63 -1.12 3.46
CA VAL A 66 -14.46 -2.14 4.50
C VAL A 66 -15.49 -1.90 5.60
N VAL A 67 -16.44 -2.81 5.72
CA VAL A 67 -17.48 -2.75 6.75
C VAL A 67 -16.96 -3.31 8.06
N GLY A 68 -17.07 -2.54 9.13
CA GLY A 68 -16.48 -2.86 10.42
C GLY A 68 -14.96 -2.65 10.41
N GLN A 69 -14.21 -3.36 11.26
CA GLN A 69 -12.74 -3.28 11.37
C GLN A 69 -12.25 -1.88 11.78
N ASP A 70 -13.04 -1.14 12.56
CA ASP A 70 -12.75 0.25 12.96
C ASP A 70 -11.37 0.40 13.61
N GLU A 71 -11.02 -0.55 14.49
CA GLU A 71 -9.71 -0.57 15.16
C GLU A 71 -8.56 -0.73 14.16
N ALA A 72 -8.68 -1.66 13.22
CA ALA A 72 -7.65 -1.90 12.20
C ALA A 72 -7.50 -0.69 11.27
N ILE A 73 -8.61 -0.10 10.84
CA ILE A 73 -8.63 1.09 9.97
C ILE A 73 -7.96 2.27 10.67
N ASN A 74 -8.28 2.54 11.94
CA ASN A 74 -7.69 3.63 12.71
C ASN A 74 -6.18 3.40 12.93
N LEU A 75 -5.75 2.21 13.34
CA LEU A 75 -4.33 1.90 13.56
C LEU A 75 -3.50 2.04 12.29
N VAL A 76 -4.02 1.58 11.15
CA VAL A 76 -3.33 1.71 9.86
C VAL A 76 -3.27 3.18 9.43
N SER A 77 -4.36 3.91 9.55
CA SER A 77 -4.43 5.33 9.19
C SER A 77 -3.45 6.16 10.02
N ASP A 78 -3.42 5.95 11.32
CA ASP A 78 -2.50 6.65 12.23
C ASP A 78 -1.03 6.35 11.89
N ALA A 79 -0.71 5.11 11.54
CA ALA A 79 0.65 4.76 11.16
C ALA A 79 1.07 5.39 9.83
N VAL A 80 0.17 5.42 8.86
CA VAL A 80 0.41 6.10 7.57
C VAL A 80 0.60 7.60 7.76
N ILE A 81 -0.25 8.24 8.57
CA ILE A 81 -0.12 9.67 8.89
C ILE A 81 1.23 9.95 9.56
N ARG A 82 1.64 9.15 10.55
CA ARG A 82 2.96 9.29 11.20
C ARG A 82 4.10 9.13 10.22
N ALA A 83 4.05 8.14 9.35
CA ALA A 83 5.09 7.90 8.35
C ALA A 83 5.25 9.09 7.38
N ARG A 84 4.13 9.64 6.90
CA ARG A 84 4.11 10.78 5.99
C ARG A 84 4.47 12.10 6.66
N SER A 85 4.28 12.21 7.97
CA SER A 85 4.72 13.38 8.76
C SER A 85 6.21 13.38 9.10
N GLY A 86 6.98 12.41 8.60
CA GLY A 86 8.43 12.32 8.83
C GLY A 86 8.83 11.89 10.25
N ILE A 87 7.88 11.39 11.06
CA ILE A 87 8.13 10.91 12.43
C ILE A 87 8.63 9.46 12.44
N ASN A 88 8.52 8.78 11.29
CA ASN A 88 8.96 7.39 11.14
C ASN A 88 10.48 7.28 10.89
N ASP A 89 11.06 6.10 11.19
CA ASP A 89 12.44 5.79 10.81
C ASP A 89 12.56 5.77 9.27
N PRO A 90 13.40 6.63 8.68
CA PRO A 90 13.53 6.72 7.22
C PRO A 90 14.14 5.46 6.58
N ASN A 91 14.66 4.53 7.38
CA ASN A 91 15.24 3.28 6.90
C ASN A 91 14.26 2.11 6.89
N ARG A 92 13.03 2.29 7.36
CA ARG A 92 12.00 1.26 7.44
C ARG A 92 10.87 1.50 6.43
N PRO A 93 10.06 0.48 6.10
CA PRO A 93 8.83 0.68 5.34
C PRO A 93 7.90 1.72 5.97
N LEU A 94 6.99 2.30 5.19
CA LEU A 94 5.97 3.26 5.68
C LEU A 94 5.20 2.73 6.88
N GLY A 95 4.95 1.43 6.92
CA GLY A 95 4.33 0.73 8.03
C GLY A 95 4.36 -0.76 7.81
N SER A 96 4.27 -1.52 8.90
CA SER A 96 4.16 -2.98 8.86
C SER A 96 3.07 -3.44 9.81
N PHE A 97 2.18 -4.31 9.32
CA PHE A 97 1.00 -4.79 10.05
C PHE A 97 0.84 -6.29 9.91
N ILE A 98 0.35 -6.91 10.98
CA ILE A 98 -0.10 -8.30 10.96
C ILE A 98 -1.60 -8.31 11.23
N PHE A 99 -2.39 -8.75 10.26
CA PHE A 99 -3.83 -8.91 10.40
C PHE A 99 -4.17 -10.35 10.76
N LEU A 100 -4.60 -10.54 12.00
CA LEU A 100 -5.05 -11.84 12.51
C LEU A 100 -6.56 -11.95 12.41
N GLY A 101 -7.07 -13.10 12.00
CA GLY A 101 -8.50 -13.35 11.97
C GLY A 101 -8.94 -14.35 10.90
N PRO A 102 -10.21 -14.79 10.92
CA PRO A 102 -10.75 -15.76 9.97
C PRO A 102 -10.76 -15.23 8.54
N THR A 103 -10.92 -16.13 7.58
CA THR A 103 -11.08 -15.78 6.18
C THR A 103 -12.39 -15.00 5.97
N GLY A 104 -12.40 -14.04 5.03
CA GLY A 104 -13.60 -13.31 4.65
C GLY A 104 -13.92 -12.06 5.49
N VAL A 105 -13.10 -11.70 6.49
CA VAL A 105 -13.34 -10.50 7.33
C VAL A 105 -12.83 -9.18 6.72
N GLY A 106 -12.36 -9.20 5.46
CA GLY A 106 -11.95 -7.98 4.76
C GLY A 106 -10.45 -7.66 4.76
N LYS A 107 -9.56 -8.55 5.27
CA LYS A 107 -8.10 -8.30 5.33
C LYS A 107 -7.50 -7.90 3.97
N THR A 108 -7.80 -8.65 2.93
CA THR A 108 -7.31 -8.39 1.56
C THR A 108 -7.95 -7.14 0.96
N GLU A 109 -9.25 -6.90 1.26
CA GLU A 109 -9.95 -5.72 0.75
C GLU A 109 -9.39 -4.44 1.37
N LEU A 110 -9.04 -4.46 2.65
CA LEU A 110 -8.37 -3.33 3.31
C LEU A 110 -7.02 -3.00 2.65
N ALA A 111 -6.22 -4.03 2.32
CA ALA A 111 -4.94 -3.83 1.62
C ALA A 111 -5.14 -3.22 0.22
N ARG A 112 -6.20 -3.65 -0.51
CA ARG A 112 -6.55 -3.11 -1.82
C ARG A 112 -7.02 -1.66 -1.74
N ALA A 113 -7.90 -1.34 -0.78
CA ALA A 113 -8.37 0.01 -0.54
C ALA A 113 -7.23 0.97 -0.17
N LEU A 114 -6.25 0.49 0.60
CA LEU A 114 -5.04 1.25 0.92
C LEU A 114 -4.17 1.52 -0.31
N ALA A 115 -4.00 0.54 -1.20
CA ALA A 115 -3.23 0.72 -2.43
C ALA A 115 -3.89 1.77 -3.34
N GLU A 116 -5.20 1.69 -3.51
CA GLU A 116 -5.96 2.68 -4.28
C GLU A 116 -5.84 4.08 -3.69
N TYR A 117 -6.04 4.20 -2.38
CA TYR A 117 -6.04 5.52 -1.75
C TYR A 117 -4.66 6.16 -1.67
N LEU A 118 -3.64 5.40 -1.28
CA LEU A 118 -2.28 5.92 -1.09
C LEU A 118 -1.53 6.11 -2.40
N PHE A 119 -1.76 5.21 -3.36
CA PHE A 119 -0.98 5.15 -4.60
C PHE A 119 -1.85 5.31 -5.86
N ASN A 120 -3.14 5.69 -5.69
CA ASN A 120 -4.14 5.99 -6.71
C ASN A 120 -4.40 4.86 -7.74
N ASP A 121 -3.98 3.64 -7.44
CA ASP A 121 -4.23 2.47 -8.28
C ASP A 121 -4.26 1.20 -7.41
N GLU A 122 -5.34 0.42 -7.50
CA GLU A 122 -5.44 -0.89 -6.86
C GLU A 122 -4.34 -1.87 -7.32
N GLN A 123 -3.83 -1.69 -8.53
CA GLN A 123 -2.75 -2.52 -9.08
C GLN A 123 -1.40 -2.27 -8.38
N ASN A 124 -1.27 -1.22 -7.59
CA ASN A 124 -0.13 -0.98 -6.71
C ASN A 124 -0.17 -1.85 -5.44
N MET A 125 -1.05 -2.86 -5.40
CA MET A 125 -1.00 -3.95 -4.44
C MET A 125 -0.27 -5.15 -5.04
N ILE A 126 0.85 -5.54 -4.42
CA ILE A 126 1.61 -6.75 -4.76
C ILE A 126 1.20 -7.82 -3.75
N ARG A 127 0.43 -8.80 -4.21
CA ARG A 127 0.00 -9.94 -3.37
C ARG A 127 0.90 -11.13 -3.59
N ILE A 128 1.36 -11.72 -2.50
CA ILE A 128 2.17 -12.93 -2.47
C ILE A 128 1.50 -13.92 -1.50
N ASP A 129 1.05 -15.04 -2.03
CA ASP A 129 0.43 -16.12 -1.25
C ASP A 129 1.54 -17.01 -0.69
N MET A 130 1.68 -17.03 0.64
CA MET A 130 2.72 -17.78 1.33
C MET A 130 2.53 -19.30 1.27
N SER A 131 1.36 -19.78 0.87
CA SER A 131 1.16 -21.22 0.59
C SER A 131 2.00 -21.74 -0.58
N GLU A 132 2.44 -20.87 -1.48
CA GLU A 132 3.38 -21.21 -2.56
C GLU A 132 4.84 -21.27 -2.10
N TYR A 133 5.14 -20.82 -0.87
CA TYR A 133 6.48 -20.68 -0.31
C TYR A 133 6.72 -21.57 0.92
N MET A 134 6.07 -22.73 0.95
CA MET A 134 6.18 -23.70 2.05
C MET A 134 7.54 -24.44 2.05
N GLU A 135 8.21 -24.50 0.93
CA GLU A 135 9.44 -25.25 0.77
C GLU A 135 10.66 -24.33 0.70
N LYS A 136 11.81 -24.83 1.19
CA LYS A 136 13.05 -24.05 1.27
C LYS A 136 13.48 -23.47 -0.08
N HIS A 137 13.38 -24.24 -1.16
CA HIS A 137 13.78 -23.78 -2.49
C HIS A 137 12.84 -22.73 -3.09
N SER A 138 11.62 -22.61 -2.60
CA SER A 138 10.69 -21.61 -3.09
C SER A 138 11.07 -20.18 -2.66
N VAL A 139 11.88 -20.02 -1.61
CA VAL A 139 12.40 -18.70 -1.18
C VAL A 139 13.20 -18.02 -2.29
N SER A 140 13.96 -18.79 -3.07
CA SER A 140 14.69 -18.25 -4.24
C SER A 140 13.77 -17.63 -5.29
N ARG A 141 12.49 -18.00 -5.35
CA ARG A 141 11.51 -17.34 -6.23
C ARG A 141 11.19 -15.91 -5.78
N LEU A 142 11.32 -15.61 -4.47
CA LEU A 142 11.07 -14.24 -3.95
C LEU A 142 12.22 -13.29 -4.31
N ILE A 143 13.47 -13.74 -4.15
CA ILE A 143 14.67 -12.90 -4.26
C ILE A 143 15.46 -13.15 -5.54
N GLY A 144 15.14 -14.19 -6.28
CA GLY A 144 15.84 -14.67 -7.47
C GLY A 144 16.68 -15.91 -7.21
N ALA A 145 16.87 -16.72 -8.26
CA ALA A 145 17.71 -17.90 -8.22
C ALA A 145 19.21 -17.52 -8.22
N PRO A 146 20.08 -18.26 -7.53
CA PRO A 146 21.52 -18.02 -7.57
C PRO A 146 22.10 -18.21 -8.99
N PRO A 147 23.26 -17.62 -9.30
CA PRO A 147 23.92 -17.80 -10.59
C PRO A 147 24.11 -19.28 -10.93
N GLY A 148 23.78 -19.64 -12.16
CA GLY A 148 23.87 -21.00 -12.66
C GLY A 148 22.65 -21.90 -12.42
N TYR A 149 21.63 -21.41 -11.76
CA TYR A 149 20.35 -22.10 -11.60
C TYR A 149 19.30 -21.61 -12.59
N VAL A 150 18.34 -22.48 -12.91
CA VAL A 150 17.19 -22.14 -13.78
C VAL A 150 16.38 -21.02 -13.11
N GLY A 151 16.02 -19.98 -13.89
CA GLY A 151 15.30 -18.82 -13.42
C GLY A 151 16.18 -17.67 -12.91
N PHE A 152 17.51 -17.76 -13.03
CA PHE A 152 18.41 -16.66 -12.65
C PHE A 152 18.09 -15.38 -13.42
N ASP A 153 17.89 -15.43 -14.73
CA ASP A 153 17.63 -14.26 -15.58
C ASP A 153 16.27 -13.61 -15.33
N GLU A 154 15.31 -14.34 -14.75
CA GLU A 154 13.97 -13.83 -14.47
C GLU A 154 13.93 -12.89 -13.25
N GLY A 155 14.94 -12.99 -12.36
CA GLY A 155 14.97 -12.26 -11.10
C GLY A 155 13.98 -12.79 -10.06
N GLY A 156 13.91 -12.15 -8.90
CA GLY A 156 12.96 -12.53 -7.83
C GLY A 156 11.59 -11.91 -8.03
N GLN A 157 10.55 -12.67 -7.79
CA GLN A 157 9.17 -12.22 -7.94
C GLN A 157 8.87 -10.99 -7.08
N LEU A 158 9.30 -10.98 -5.81
CA LEU A 158 9.12 -9.87 -4.90
C LEU A 158 10.02 -8.68 -5.28
N THR A 159 11.31 -8.94 -5.50
CA THR A 159 12.30 -7.89 -5.77
C THR A 159 12.03 -7.18 -7.10
N GLU A 160 11.67 -7.91 -8.15
CA GLU A 160 11.32 -7.31 -9.45
C GLU A 160 9.99 -6.55 -9.39
N ALA A 161 8.99 -7.05 -8.65
CA ALA A 161 7.72 -6.37 -8.50
C ALA A 161 7.89 -5.02 -7.79
N VAL A 162 8.63 -4.97 -6.68
CA VAL A 162 8.89 -3.73 -5.93
C VAL A 162 9.81 -2.79 -6.71
N ARG A 163 10.82 -3.31 -7.41
CA ARG A 163 11.68 -2.49 -8.26
C ARG A 163 10.91 -1.75 -9.35
N ARG A 164 9.86 -2.39 -9.92
CA ARG A 164 8.98 -1.78 -10.92
C ARG A 164 7.95 -0.82 -10.30
N ARG A 165 7.50 -1.11 -9.07
CA ARG A 165 6.49 -0.34 -8.34
C ARG A 165 6.96 -0.06 -6.91
N PRO A 166 7.88 0.90 -6.72
CA PRO A 166 8.46 1.17 -5.41
C PRO A 166 7.44 1.75 -4.42
N TYR A 167 6.36 2.33 -4.91
CA TYR A 167 5.23 2.82 -4.12
C TYR A 167 4.09 1.81 -4.20
N SER A 168 4.05 0.87 -3.27
CA SER A 168 3.09 -0.23 -3.31
C SER A 168 2.71 -0.73 -1.92
N VAL A 169 1.57 -1.42 -1.86
CA VAL A 169 1.17 -2.22 -0.70
C VAL A 169 1.60 -3.66 -0.95
N LEU A 170 2.43 -4.18 -0.06
CA LEU A 170 2.85 -5.59 -0.10
C LEU A 170 1.93 -6.40 0.81
N LEU A 171 1.21 -7.34 0.24
CA LEU A 171 0.34 -8.25 0.97
C LEU A 171 0.93 -9.66 0.96
N PHE A 172 1.45 -10.10 2.10
CA PHE A 172 1.87 -11.47 2.34
C PHE A 172 0.70 -12.24 2.97
N ASP A 173 0.00 -13.03 2.15
CA ASP A 173 -1.18 -13.74 2.58
C ASP A 173 -0.83 -15.11 3.18
N GLU A 174 -1.48 -15.48 4.31
CA GLU A 174 -1.28 -16.74 5.04
C GLU A 174 0.18 -16.99 5.48
N ILE A 175 0.77 -15.99 6.16
CA ILE A 175 2.19 -15.99 6.55
C ILE A 175 2.60 -17.23 7.37
N GLU A 176 1.67 -17.85 8.10
CA GLU A 176 1.90 -19.06 8.87
C GLU A 176 2.27 -20.28 8.02
N LYS A 177 2.00 -20.26 6.73
CA LYS A 177 2.34 -21.34 5.81
C LYS A 177 3.75 -21.22 5.23
N ALA A 178 4.39 -20.06 5.37
CA ALA A 178 5.70 -19.79 4.80
C ALA A 178 6.78 -20.67 5.43
N HIS A 179 7.76 -21.09 4.60
CA HIS A 179 8.98 -21.71 5.11
C HIS A 179 9.74 -20.73 6.00
N TYR A 180 10.44 -21.25 7.02
CA TYR A 180 11.21 -20.45 7.97
C TYR A 180 12.14 -19.42 7.30
N ASP A 181 12.80 -19.77 6.22
CA ASP A 181 13.74 -18.88 5.51
C ASP A 181 13.06 -17.64 4.90
N VAL A 182 11.74 -17.66 4.66
CA VAL A 182 10.96 -16.49 4.24
C VAL A 182 10.96 -15.40 5.34
N PHE A 183 10.91 -15.82 6.61
CA PHE A 183 10.94 -14.84 7.72
C PHE A 183 12.26 -14.09 7.78
N ASN A 184 13.39 -14.71 7.38
CA ASN A 184 14.67 -14.00 7.31
C ASN A 184 14.65 -12.90 6.23
N VAL A 185 13.97 -13.14 5.10
CA VAL A 185 13.77 -12.14 4.04
C VAL A 185 12.87 -11.01 4.56
N LEU A 186 11.78 -11.36 5.24
CA LEU A 186 10.87 -10.34 5.83
C LEU A 186 11.55 -9.51 6.89
N LEU A 187 12.34 -10.10 7.78
CA LEU A 187 13.10 -9.37 8.80
C LEU A 187 14.03 -8.32 8.16
N GLN A 188 14.73 -8.68 7.08
CA GLN A 188 15.60 -7.74 6.38
C GLN A 188 14.80 -6.57 5.77
N ILE A 189 13.61 -6.84 5.22
CA ILE A 189 12.73 -5.78 4.70
C ILE A 189 12.23 -4.88 5.83
N LEU A 190 11.79 -5.46 6.95
CA LEU A 190 11.17 -4.72 8.05
C LEU A 190 12.17 -3.89 8.86
N ASP A 191 13.40 -4.37 9.01
CA ASP A 191 14.43 -3.70 9.80
C ASP A 191 15.29 -2.74 8.96
N ASP A 192 15.74 -3.18 7.78
CA ASP A 192 16.66 -2.41 6.92
C ASP A 192 15.93 -1.64 5.80
N GLY A 193 14.63 -1.90 5.55
CA GLY A 193 13.86 -1.33 4.45
C GLY A 193 14.43 -1.61 3.06
N ARG A 194 15.25 -2.65 2.94
CA ARG A 194 15.91 -3.02 1.67
C ARG A 194 16.14 -4.53 1.60
N LEU A 195 16.25 -5.02 0.37
CA LEU A 195 16.56 -6.42 0.10
C LEU A 195 17.51 -6.52 -1.09
N THR A 196 18.55 -7.33 -0.98
CA THR A 196 19.47 -7.58 -2.10
C THR A 196 18.98 -8.80 -2.88
N ASP A 197 18.79 -8.64 -4.19
CA ASP A 197 18.40 -9.71 -5.08
C ASP A 197 19.58 -10.64 -5.44
N SER A 198 19.27 -11.72 -6.15
CA SER A 198 20.28 -12.69 -6.61
C SER A 198 21.31 -12.13 -7.61
N HIS A 199 21.01 -10.99 -8.23
CA HIS A 199 21.93 -10.26 -9.12
C HIS A 199 22.83 -9.28 -8.37
N GLY A 200 22.73 -9.18 -7.03
CA GLY A 200 23.47 -8.25 -6.22
C GLY A 200 22.91 -6.82 -6.24
N ARG A 201 21.70 -6.62 -6.79
CA ARG A 201 21.04 -5.30 -6.80
C ARG A 201 20.25 -5.11 -5.51
N THR A 202 20.41 -3.95 -4.87
CA THR A 202 19.63 -3.58 -3.70
C THR A 202 18.30 -2.97 -4.13
N VAL A 203 17.20 -3.55 -3.66
CA VAL A 203 15.83 -3.06 -3.88
C VAL A 203 15.37 -2.34 -2.62
N ASP A 204 14.81 -1.14 -2.80
CA ASP A 204 14.32 -0.27 -1.73
C ASP A 204 12.84 -0.54 -1.43
N PHE A 205 12.53 -0.79 -0.15
CA PHE A 205 11.18 -1.06 0.37
C PHE A 205 10.66 0.06 1.27
N LYS A 206 11.41 1.17 1.43
CA LYS A 206 11.06 2.26 2.36
C LYS A 206 9.74 2.94 2.02
N ASN A 207 9.36 2.96 0.75
CA ASN A 207 8.11 3.55 0.28
C ASN A 207 6.97 2.54 0.17
N THR A 208 7.15 1.33 0.70
CA THR A 208 6.12 0.30 0.71
C THR A 208 5.38 0.24 2.04
N LEU A 209 4.12 -0.19 1.99
CA LEU A 209 3.34 -0.57 3.16
C LEU A 209 3.27 -2.10 3.22
N VAL A 210 3.77 -2.70 4.29
CA VAL A 210 3.83 -4.17 4.43
C VAL A 210 2.65 -4.66 5.26
N ILE A 211 1.84 -5.54 4.70
CA ILE A 211 0.72 -6.19 5.37
C ILE A 211 0.92 -7.71 5.30
N MET A 212 0.89 -8.33 6.44
CA MET A 212 0.90 -9.79 6.57
C MET A 212 -0.45 -10.25 7.09
N THR A 213 -1.03 -11.30 6.53
CA THR A 213 -2.27 -11.88 7.04
C THR A 213 -2.00 -13.26 7.63
N SER A 214 -2.76 -13.60 8.66
CA SER A 214 -2.73 -14.94 9.25
C SER A 214 -4.11 -15.37 9.73
N ASN A 215 -4.35 -16.66 9.62
CA ASN A 215 -5.55 -17.31 10.13
C ASN A 215 -5.32 -18.00 11.49
N ILE A 216 -4.13 -17.86 12.08
CA ILE A 216 -3.81 -18.43 13.39
C ILE A 216 -4.78 -17.88 14.44
N GLY A 217 -5.28 -18.79 15.29
CA GLY A 217 -6.22 -18.44 16.36
C GLY A 217 -7.69 -18.26 15.91
N SER A 218 -7.97 -18.27 14.61
CA SER A 218 -9.33 -18.08 14.05
C SER A 218 -10.34 -19.10 14.62
N GLN A 219 -9.92 -20.36 14.80
CA GLN A 219 -10.77 -21.41 15.33
C GLN A 219 -11.20 -21.12 16.78
N ASN A 220 -10.29 -20.59 17.59
CA ASN A 220 -10.58 -20.21 18.98
C ASN A 220 -11.54 -19.03 19.04
N LEU A 221 -11.36 -18.04 18.18
CA LEU A 221 -12.26 -16.89 18.05
C LEU A 221 -13.67 -17.32 17.63
N ILE A 222 -13.78 -18.17 16.61
CA ILE A 222 -15.06 -18.71 16.12
C ILE A 222 -15.76 -19.50 17.26
N ASN A 223 -15.02 -20.33 17.99
CA ASN A 223 -15.55 -21.10 19.09
C ASN A 223 -16.03 -20.20 20.25
N GLN A 224 -15.30 -19.13 20.56
CA GLN A 224 -15.71 -18.16 21.59
C GLN A 224 -16.97 -17.39 21.18
N ILE A 225 -17.04 -16.93 19.91
CA ILE A 225 -18.23 -16.25 19.40
C ILE A 225 -19.44 -17.19 19.42
N SER A 226 -19.27 -18.43 18.99
CA SER A 226 -20.33 -19.45 19.02
C SER A 226 -20.80 -19.77 20.43
N ALA A 227 -19.87 -19.85 21.38
CA ALA A 227 -20.19 -20.06 22.80
C ALA A 227 -20.90 -18.83 23.42
N GLY A 228 -20.47 -17.61 23.04
CA GLY A 228 -21.11 -16.35 23.47
C GLY A 228 -22.54 -16.20 22.94
N ILE A 229 -22.77 -16.55 21.71
CA ILE A 229 -24.11 -16.57 21.09
C ILE A 229 -25.01 -17.60 21.79
N SER A 230 -24.48 -18.79 22.08
CA SER A 230 -25.23 -19.83 22.81
C SER A 230 -25.58 -19.40 24.23
N ALA A 231 -24.68 -18.70 24.92
CA ALA A 231 -24.92 -18.19 26.28
C ALA A 231 -25.96 -17.05 26.30
N SER A 232 -25.96 -16.17 25.31
CA SER A 232 -26.96 -15.08 25.20
C SER A 232 -28.36 -15.59 24.85
N SER A 233 -28.47 -16.60 23.98
CA SER A 233 -29.75 -17.22 23.64
C SER A 233 -30.38 -17.98 24.81
N VAL A 234 -29.59 -18.67 25.62
CA VAL A 234 -30.04 -19.35 26.84
C VAL A 234 -30.54 -18.37 27.91
N GLN A 235 -29.88 -17.21 28.04
CA GLN A 235 -30.30 -16.17 29.00
C GLN A 235 -31.60 -15.46 28.56
N GLU A 236 -31.86 -15.32 27.27
CA GLU A 236 -33.13 -14.78 26.76
C GLU A 236 -34.31 -15.76 26.96
N GLU A 237 -34.10 -17.07 26.79
CA GLU A 237 -35.12 -18.07 27.06
C GLU A 237 -35.43 -18.19 28.55
N GLN A 238 -34.43 -18.09 29.44
CA GLN A 238 -34.63 -18.10 30.89
C GLN A 238 -35.37 -16.86 31.40
N LYS A 239 -35.34 -15.73 30.71
CA LYS A 239 -36.09 -14.53 31.07
C LYS A 239 -37.54 -14.53 30.59
N LYS A 240 -37.90 -15.46 29.72
CA LYS A 240 -39.26 -15.62 29.18
C LYS A 240 -40.10 -16.68 29.91
N MET A 241 -39.50 -17.45 30.84
CA MET A 241 -40.17 -18.31 31.79
C MET A 241 -40.40 -17.58 33.12
#